data_dc353194607328e9af548d44f72abd95
#
_entry.id   dc353194607328e9af548d44f72abd95
#
_cell.length_a   1.000
_cell.length_b   1.000
_cell.length_c   1.000
_cell.angle_alpha   90.00
_cell.angle_beta   90.00
_cell.angle_gamma   90.00
#
_symmetry.space_group_name_H-M   'P 1'
#
loop_
_entity.id
_entity.type
_entity.pdbx_description
1 polymer ?
#
loop_
_entity_poly.entity_id
_entity_poly.type
_entity_poly.pdbx_seq_one_letter_code
_entity_poly.pdbx_strand_id
1 'polypeptide(L)'
;MVWLTMVSQSKQRSKPKLYAGSRKTSRATAAIHPGQGRIRVNGVPLEICEPEVARLHMLSPVMIVGEFREKYDIDVNVSGGGFMSQADAVAMSLARAYVDQTKGADLRDKITAFSKYLLSGDPRQTEPKKFGGPGARRKRQKSYR
;
A
#
# COMPACT_ATOMS: atom_id res chain seq x y z
N MET A 1 -56.47 -5.85 4.82
CA MET A 1 -55.32 -5.17 5.47
C MET A 1 -54.18 -6.15 5.52
N VAL A 2 -53.28 -6.07 4.57
CA VAL A 2 -52.08 -6.94 4.50
C VAL A 2 -50.89 -6.03 4.75
N TRP A 3 -50.36 -6.07 5.98
CA TRP A 3 -49.11 -5.40 6.35
C TRP A 3 -47.98 -6.23 5.81
N LEU A 4 -47.36 -5.78 4.72
CA LEU A 4 -46.12 -6.34 4.19
C LEU A 4 -45.00 -6.03 5.19
N THR A 5 -44.57 -7.04 5.90
CA THR A 5 -43.33 -7.03 6.71
C THR A 5 -42.14 -6.91 5.75
N MET A 6 -41.65 -5.70 5.57
CA MET A 6 -40.30 -5.48 5.00
C MET A 6 -39.26 -6.05 5.97
N VAL A 7 -38.92 -7.30 5.79
CA VAL A 7 -37.75 -7.88 6.42
C VAL A 7 -36.53 -7.20 5.76
N SER A 8 -35.99 -6.23 6.46
CA SER A 8 -34.66 -5.67 6.14
C SER A 8 -33.65 -6.80 6.16
N GLN A 9 -33.31 -7.33 4.99
CA GLN A 9 -32.18 -8.21 4.84
C GLN A 9 -30.92 -7.42 5.19
N SER A 10 -30.47 -7.56 6.41
CA SER A 10 -29.14 -7.13 6.82
C SER A 10 -28.12 -7.89 5.98
N LYS A 11 -27.66 -7.24 4.89
CA LYS A 11 -26.61 -7.72 4.02
C LYS A 11 -25.40 -8.03 4.93
N GLN A 12 -25.17 -9.30 5.23
CA GLN A 12 -24.01 -9.74 6.01
C GLN A 12 -22.77 -9.17 5.32
N ARG A 13 -22.20 -8.13 5.93
CA ARG A 13 -20.93 -7.55 5.45
C ARG A 13 -19.84 -8.58 5.75
N SER A 14 -19.47 -9.34 4.73
CA SER A 14 -18.29 -10.21 4.81
C SER A 14 -17.11 -9.34 5.25
N LYS A 15 -16.33 -9.83 6.21
CA LYS A 15 -15.14 -9.10 6.67
C LYS A 15 -14.23 -8.84 5.47
N PRO A 16 -13.76 -7.60 5.26
CA PRO A 16 -12.89 -7.27 4.15
C PRO A 16 -11.56 -8.03 4.29
N LYS A 17 -11.02 -8.49 3.18
CA LYS A 17 -9.65 -9.01 3.16
C LYS A 17 -8.67 -7.86 3.31
N LEU A 18 -7.67 -8.04 4.15
CA LEU A 18 -6.64 -7.05 4.43
C LEU A 18 -5.32 -7.47 3.79
N TYR A 19 -4.67 -6.51 3.13
CA TYR A 19 -3.38 -6.72 2.46
C TYR A 19 -2.34 -5.76 3.03
N ALA A 20 -1.29 -6.32 3.59
CA ALA A 20 -0.23 -5.54 4.21
C ALA A 20 0.90 -5.23 3.23
N GLY A 21 1.43 -4.00 3.33
CA GLY A 21 2.67 -3.57 2.70
C GLY A 21 3.58 -2.91 3.74
N SER A 22 4.88 -3.05 3.60
CA SER A 22 5.82 -2.42 4.53
C SER A 22 7.12 -2.00 3.85
N ARG A 23 7.60 -0.81 4.19
CA ARG A 23 8.88 -0.28 3.73
C ARG A 23 9.57 0.46 4.85
N LYS A 24 10.76 0.02 5.26
CA LYS A 24 11.46 0.53 6.46
C LYS A 24 10.52 0.50 7.68
N THR A 25 10.23 1.66 8.27
CA THR A 25 9.32 1.80 9.41
C THR A 25 7.86 2.06 9.00
N SER A 26 7.60 2.31 7.70
CA SER A 26 6.24 2.53 7.20
C SER A 26 5.48 1.22 7.07
N ARG A 27 4.22 1.22 7.48
CA ARG A 27 3.30 0.08 7.34
C ARG A 27 2.00 0.57 6.73
N ALA A 28 1.56 -0.14 5.70
CA ALA A 28 0.28 0.09 5.04
C ALA A 28 -0.59 -1.15 5.14
N THR A 29 -1.89 -0.93 5.27
CA THR A 29 -2.91 -1.99 5.25
C THR A 29 -4.02 -1.56 4.32
N ALA A 30 -4.22 -2.30 3.25
CA ALA A 30 -5.28 -2.08 2.28
C ALA A 30 -6.46 -3.01 2.55
N ALA A 31 -7.66 -2.45 2.62
CA ALA A 31 -8.93 -3.17 2.67
C ALA A 31 -9.60 -3.06 1.30
N ILE A 32 -9.96 -4.18 0.69
CA ILE A 32 -10.60 -4.21 -0.62
C ILE A 32 -12.07 -4.57 -0.53
N HIS A 33 -12.89 -3.83 -1.27
CA HIS A 33 -14.33 -4.03 -1.37
C HIS A 33 -14.77 -4.02 -2.83
N PRO A 34 -15.85 -4.69 -3.21
CA PRO A 34 -16.47 -4.50 -4.52
C PRO A 34 -16.94 -3.04 -4.66
N GLY A 35 -16.60 -2.38 -5.77
CA GLY A 35 -16.88 -0.95 -5.92
C GLY A 35 -16.74 -0.43 -7.34
N GLN A 36 -16.33 0.82 -7.48
CA GLN A 36 -16.24 1.59 -8.72
C GLN A 36 -14.82 2.07 -9.05
N GLY A 37 -13.79 1.49 -8.42
CA GLY A 37 -12.39 1.86 -8.68
C GLY A 37 -11.85 3.01 -7.83
N ARG A 38 -12.49 3.36 -6.72
CA ARG A 38 -12.05 4.43 -5.82
C ARG A 38 -10.93 3.93 -4.92
N ILE A 39 -9.83 4.66 -4.88
CA ILE A 39 -8.70 4.36 -4.00
C ILE A 39 -8.49 5.53 -3.05
N ARG A 40 -8.48 5.26 -1.75
CA ARG A 40 -8.24 6.26 -0.71
C ARG A 40 -7.06 5.86 0.16
N VAL A 41 -6.23 6.84 0.46
CA VAL A 41 -5.09 6.68 1.39
C VAL A 41 -5.31 7.59 2.59
N ASN A 42 -5.45 7.01 3.77
CA ASN A 42 -5.82 7.72 5.00
C ASN A 42 -7.08 8.61 4.85
N GLY A 43 -8.07 8.13 4.07
CA GLY A 43 -9.30 8.87 3.80
C GLY A 43 -9.23 9.88 2.65
N VAL A 44 -8.03 10.19 2.12
CA VAL A 44 -7.82 11.10 1.00
C VAL A 44 -7.80 10.31 -0.31
N PRO A 45 -8.52 10.74 -1.37
CA PRO A 45 -8.42 10.12 -2.69
C PRO A 45 -6.98 10.10 -3.20
N LEU A 46 -6.54 8.99 -3.79
CA LEU A 46 -5.17 8.81 -4.26
C LEU A 46 -4.76 9.89 -5.28
N GLU A 47 -5.72 10.37 -6.07
CA GLU A 47 -5.52 11.34 -7.15
C GLU A 47 -5.09 12.73 -6.68
N ILE A 48 -5.40 13.09 -5.43
CA ILE A 48 -5.07 14.39 -4.84
C ILE A 48 -4.03 14.29 -3.71
N CYS A 49 -3.46 13.10 -3.49
CA CYS A 49 -2.41 12.93 -2.49
C CYS A 49 -1.16 13.75 -2.82
N GLU A 50 -0.62 14.43 -1.83
CA GLU A 50 0.65 15.14 -1.91
C GLU A 50 1.75 14.40 -1.13
N PRO A 51 3.01 14.47 -1.53
CA PRO A 51 3.57 15.13 -2.72
C PRO A 51 3.37 14.32 -4.01
N GLU A 52 3.47 14.99 -5.16
CA GLU A 52 3.24 14.40 -6.48
C GLU A 52 4.10 13.15 -6.76
N VAL A 53 5.37 13.21 -6.37
CA VAL A 53 6.30 12.07 -6.54
C VAL A 53 5.78 10.82 -5.82
N ALA A 54 5.28 10.97 -4.59
CA ALA A 54 4.69 9.87 -3.83
C ALA A 54 3.40 9.36 -4.48
N ARG A 55 2.56 10.28 -4.98
CA ARG A 55 1.32 9.95 -5.71
C ARG A 55 1.61 9.10 -6.94
N LEU A 56 2.54 9.52 -7.79
CA LEU A 56 2.94 8.76 -8.99
C LEU A 56 3.46 7.37 -8.65
N HIS A 57 4.22 7.26 -7.56
CA HIS A 57 4.72 5.98 -7.09
C HIS A 57 3.60 5.03 -6.63
N MET A 58 2.60 5.56 -5.92
CA MET A 58 1.43 4.79 -5.50
C MET A 58 0.52 4.40 -6.68
N LEU A 59 0.46 5.23 -7.73
CA LEU A 59 -0.32 4.95 -8.94
C LEU A 59 0.28 3.86 -9.82
N SER A 60 1.59 3.60 -9.73
CA SER A 60 2.28 2.64 -10.61
C SER A 60 1.63 1.25 -10.66
N PRO A 61 1.28 0.57 -9.54
CA PRO A 61 0.61 -0.71 -9.60
C PRO A 61 -0.81 -0.62 -10.16
N VAL A 62 -1.49 0.51 -9.94
CA VAL A 62 -2.86 0.73 -10.42
C VAL A 62 -2.90 0.84 -11.95
N MET A 63 -1.89 1.50 -12.54
CA MET A 63 -1.77 1.61 -14.00
C MET A 63 -1.49 0.25 -14.67
N ILE A 64 -0.74 -0.63 -14.02
CA ILE A 64 -0.45 -1.99 -14.52
C ILE A 64 -1.73 -2.84 -14.55
N VAL A 65 -2.61 -2.64 -13.56
CA VAL A 65 -3.88 -3.39 -13.44
C VAL A 65 -4.88 -2.99 -14.51
N GLY A 66 -4.87 -1.73 -14.98
CA GLY A 66 -5.75 -1.22 -16.03
C GLY A 66 -7.23 -1.24 -15.62
N GLU A 67 -8.10 -1.71 -16.51
CA GLU A 67 -9.57 -1.71 -16.34
C GLU A 67 -10.07 -2.54 -15.14
N PHE A 68 -9.29 -3.51 -14.70
CA PHE A 68 -9.67 -4.36 -13.57
C PHE A 68 -9.83 -3.57 -12.26
N ARG A 69 -9.18 -2.39 -12.14
CA ARG A 69 -9.30 -1.49 -11.00
C ARG A 69 -10.74 -1.03 -10.74
N GLU A 70 -11.53 -0.87 -11.79
CA GLU A 70 -12.90 -0.32 -11.72
C GLU A 70 -13.88 -1.22 -10.95
N LYS A 71 -13.51 -2.47 -10.73
CA LYS A 71 -14.35 -3.45 -10.03
C LYS A 71 -14.24 -3.36 -8.50
N TYR A 72 -13.24 -2.64 -7.99
CA TYR A 72 -12.92 -2.66 -6.57
C TYR A 72 -12.63 -1.27 -6.02
N ASP A 73 -13.19 -0.98 -4.86
CA ASP A 73 -12.82 0.16 -4.03
C ASP A 73 -11.78 -0.31 -2.98
N ILE A 74 -10.74 0.48 -2.76
CA ILE A 74 -9.66 0.14 -1.84
C ILE A 74 -9.41 1.30 -0.88
N ASP A 75 -9.54 1.00 0.41
CA ASP A 75 -9.18 1.92 1.48
C ASP A 75 -7.84 1.48 2.09
N VAL A 76 -6.85 2.36 2.06
CA VAL A 76 -5.51 2.10 2.58
C VAL A 76 -5.23 2.98 3.78
N ASN A 77 -4.89 2.36 4.90
CA ASN A 77 -4.36 3.04 6.07
C ASN A 77 -2.85 2.87 6.10
N VAL A 78 -2.11 3.98 6.17
CA VAL A 78 -0.66 3.98 6.23
C VAL A 78 -0.15 4.82 7.37
N SER A 79 0.89 4.36 8.06
CA SER A 79 1.51 5.06 9.18
C SER A 79 3.02 4.77 9.27
N GLY A 80 3.72 5.68 9.96
CA GLY A 80 5.16 5.57 10.22
C GLY A 80 6.04 5.96 9.04
N GLY A 81 7.33 6.17 9.29
CA GLY A 81 8.33 6.49 8.29
C GLY A 81 8.16 7.85 7.60
N GLY A 82 8.76 7.98 6.43
CA GLY A 82 8.67 9.18 5.60
C GLY A 82 7.73 8.97 4.40
N PHE A 83 7.33 10.04 3.73
CA PHE A 83 6.36 10.04 2.64
C PHE A 83 6.69 9.05 1.50
N MET A 84 7.95 8.92 1.09
CA MET A 84 8.35 7.94 0.07
C MET A 84 8.23 6.49 0.57
N SER A 85 8.60 6.23 1.83
CA SER A 85 8.45 4.89 2.40
C SER A 85 6.97 4.53 2.59
N GLN A 86 6.11 5.51 2.87
CA GLN A 86 4.67 5.31 2.89
C GLN A 86 4.13 4.99 1.50
N ALA A 87 4.60 5.72 0.46
CA ALA A 87 4.22 5.46 -0.92
C ALA A 87 4.61 4.05 -1.37
N ASP A 88 5.83 3.59 -1.05
CA ASP A 88 6.28 2.22 -1.30
C ASP A 88 5.38 1.19 -0.60
N ALA A 89 5.07 1.41 0.68
CA ALA A 89 4.23 0.51 1.46
C ALA A 89 2.79 0.43 0.90
N VAL A 90 2.22 1.57 0.49
CA VAL A 90 0.90 1.64 -0.17
C VAL A 90 0.95 0.92 -1.52
N ALA A 91 1.94 1.17 -2.36
CA ALA A 91 2.09 0.49 -3.65
C ALA A 91 2.16 -1.03 -3.50
N MET A 92 2.90 -1.54 -2.50
CA MET A 92 2.95 -2.97 -2.18
C MET A 92 1.59 -3.52 -1.75
N SER A 93 0.88 -2.82 -0.88
CA SER A 93 -0.43 -3.28 -0.40
C SER A 93 -1.46 -3.34 -1.53
N LEU A 94 -1.47 -2.34 -2.43
CA LEU A 94 -2.32 -2.30 -3.62
C LEU A 94 -1.99 -3.43 -4.59
N ALA A 95 -0.71 -3.63 -4.90
CA ALA A 95 -0.27 -4.70 -5.80
C ALA A 95 -0.70 -6.08 -5.30
N ARG A 96 -0.52 -6.37 -4.02
CA ARG A 96 -0.95 -7.63 -3.39
C ARG A 96 -2.46 -7.81 -3.41
N ALA A 97 -3.21 -6.73 -3.14
CA ALA A 97 -4.66 -6.74 -3.18
C ALA A 97 -5.19 -7.11 -4.57
N TYR A 98 -4.67 -6.48 -5.62
CA TYR A 98 -5.10 -6.75 -6.98
C TYR A 98 -4.72 -8.15 -7.46
N VAL A 99 -3.51 -8.62 -7.17
CA VAL A 99 -3.06 -9.96 -7.56
C VAL A 99 -3.93 -11.07 -6.94
N ASP A 100 -4.28 -10.92 -5.65
CA ASP A 100 -5.13 -11.91 -4.98
C ASP A 100 -6.56 -11.91 -5.52
N GLN A 101 -7.10 -10.74 -5.87
CA GLN A 101 -8.46 -10.64 -6.41
C GLN A 101 -8.56 -11.14 -7.85
N THR A 102 -7.55 -10.86 -8.68
CA THR A 102 -7.54 -11.29 -10.08
C THR A 102 -7.26 -12.78 -10.20
N LYS A 103 -6.51 -13.38 -9.25
CA LYS A 103 -6.02 -14.78 -9.29
C LYS A 103 -5.35 -15.16 -10.61
N GLY A 104 -4.99 -14.17 -11.43
CA GLY A 104 -4.35 -14.35 -12.74
C GLY A 104 -2.83 -14.37 -12.62
N ALA A 105 -2.19 -15.37 -13.26
CA ALA A 105 -0.73 -15.43 -13.37
C ALA A 105 -0.20 -14.20 -14.14
N ASP A 106 -0.88 -13.81 -15.22
CA ASP A 106 -0.47 -12.71 -16.10
C ASP A 106 -0.27 -11.37 -15.39
N LEU A 107 -1.17 -11.02 -14.45
CA LEU A 107 -1.03 -9.78 -13.69
C LEU A 107 0.15 -9.85 -12.72
N ARG A 108 0.34 -11.00 -12.09
CA ARG A 108 1.47 -11.24 -11.21
C ARG A 108 2.80 -11.08 -11.95
N ASP A 109 2.89 -11.64 -13.15
CA ASP A 109 4.10 -11.58 -13.99
C ASP A 109 4.37 -10.15 -14.46
N LYS A 110 3.34 -9.39 -14.87
CA LYS A 110 3.47 -7.96 -15.22
C LYS A 110 3.98 -7.12 -14.06
N ILE A 111 3.42 -7.31 -12.87
CA ILE A 111 3.86 -6.59 -11.67
C ILE A 111 5.29 -6.99 -11.28
N THR A 112 5.64 -8.28 -11.37
CA THR A 112 6.98 -8.77 -11.07
C THR A 112 8.01 -8.26 -12.06
N ALA A 113 7.67 -8.19 -13.35
CA ALA A 113 8.52 -7.61 -14.40
C ALA A 113 8.77 -6.12 -14.18
N PHE A 114 7.76 -5.37 -13.72
CA PHE A 114 7.93 -3.96 -13.35
C PHE A 114 8.78 -3.80 -12.09
N SER A 115 8.43 -4.48 -11.02
CA SER A 115 9.21 -4.51 -9.77
C SER A 115 8.85 -5.70 -8.89
N LYS A 116 9.82 -6.59 -8.66
CA LYS A 116 9.65 -7.73 -7.75
C LYS A 116 9.34 -7.32 -6.31
N TYR A 117 9.79 -6.14 -5.90
CA TYR A 117 9.61 -5.64 -4.52
C TYR A 117 8.16 -5.29 -4.19
N LEU A 118 7.32 -5.03 -5.19
CA LEU A 118 5.90 -4.78 -4.97
C LEU A 118 5.17 -5.99 -4.37
N LEU A 119 5.60 -7.20 -4.71
CA LEU A 119 5.00 -8.43 -4.19
C LEU A 119 5.80 -9.04 -3.03
N SER A 120 7.13 -9.19 -3.20
CA SER A 120 7.99 -9.82 -2.18
C SER A 120 8.27 -8.91 -0.98
N GLY A 121 8.27 -7.58 -1.20
CA GLY A 121 8.69 -6.60 -0.21
C GLY A 121 10.19 -6.33 -0.26
N ASP A 122 10.62 -5.26 0.41
CA ASP A 122 12.02 -4.85 0.48
C ASP A 122 12.51 -4.91 1.94
N PRO A 123 13.43 -5.82 2.28
CA PRO A 123 13.90 -6.02 3.65
C PRO A 123 14.93 -4.98 4.10
N ARG A 124 15.38 -4.09 3.22
CA ARG A 124 16.44 -3.12 3.55
C ARG A 124 16.01 -2.18 4.68
N GLN A 125 16.77 -2.17 5.76
CA GLN A 125 16.59 -1.31 6.93
C GLN A 125 17.77 -0.37 7.12
N THR A 126 17.54 0.77 7.79
CA THR A 126 18.62 1.67 8.17
C THR A 126 19.46 1.05 9.26
N GLU A 127 20.81 1.06 9.11
CA GLU A 127 21.72 0.57 10.14
C GLU A 127 21.56 1.41 11.41
N PRO A 128 21.50 0.76 12.60
CA PRO A 128 21.36 1.47 13.85
C PRO A 128 22.61 2.28 14.16
N LYS A 129 22.41 3.49 14.72
CA LYS A 129 23.50 4.32 15.22
C LYS A 129 24.25 3.61 16.34
N LYS A 130 25.58 3.69 16.31
CA LYS A 130 26.49 3.18 17.36
C LYS A 130 27.14 4.33 18.11
N PHE A 131 27.75 4.02 19.27
CA PHE A 131 28.51 5.01 20.01
C PHE A 131 29.75 5.50 19.23
N GLY A 132 30.28 6.66 19.56
CA GLY A 132 31.48 7.24 18.94
C GLY A 132 31.24 8.06 17.66
N GLY A 133 30.00 8.27 17.24
CA GLY A 133 29.69 9.09 16.08
C GLY A 133 28.23 9.45 15.92
N PRO A 134 27.89 10.38 15.02
CA PRO A 134 26.52 10.82 14.76
C PRO A 134 25.69 9.82 13.93
N GLY A 135 26.31 8.81 13.34
CA GLY A 135 25.65 7.81 12.50
C GLY A 135 26.18 6.40 12.72
N ALA A 136 25.65 5.45 11.94
CA ALA A 136 26.05 4.04 12.03
C ALA A 136 27.54 3.83 11.67
N ARG A 137 28.02 4.54 10.64
CA ARG A 137 29.39 4.43 10.10
C ARG A 137 30.17 5.72 10.24
N ARG A 138 29.52 6.88 10.38
CA ARG A 138 30.17 8.17 10.55
C ARG A 138 30.65 8.33 12.00
N LYS A 139 31.96 8.43 12.17
CA LYS A 139 32.61 8.67 13.47
C LYS A 139 32.94 10.15 13.64
N ARG A 140 33.14 10.59 14.88
CA ARG A 140 33.66 11.91 15.18
C ARG A 140 35.08 12.04 14.64
N GLN A 141 35.41 13.23 14.15
CA GLN A 141 36.78 13.54 13.74
C GLN A 141 37.73 13.46 14.96
N LYS A 142 38.82 12.73 14.81
CA LYS A 142 39.90 12.68 15.80
C LYS A 142 40.93 13.68 15.37
N SER A 143 41.36 14.53 16.30
CA SER A 143 42.51 15.41 16.15
C SER A 143 43.60 14.93 17.09
N TYR A 144 44.79 14.71 16.58
CA TYR A 144 45.97 14.40 17.37
C TYR A 144 46.87 15.66 17.34
N ARG A 145 47.08 16.28 18.51
CA ARG A 145 48.10 17.30 18.75
C ARG A 145 49.26 16.69 19.49
#